data_50a4de9503414bab539b1aed4ec22277
#
_entry.id   50a4de9503414bab539b1aed4ec22277
#
_cell.length_a   1.000
_cell.length_b   1.000
_cell.length_c   1.000
_cell.angle_alpha   90.00
_cell.angle_beta   90.00
_cell.angle_gamma   90.00
#
_symmetry.space_group_name_H-M   'P 1'
#
loop_
_entity.id
_entity.type
_entity.pdbx_description
1 polymer ?
#
loop_
_entity_poly.entity_id
_entity_poly.type
_entity_poly.pdbx_seq_one_letter_code
_entity_poly.pdbx_strand_id
1 'polypeptide(L)'
;YNRDLSRPIADIRRSESAMQDKRRGSNTVSLPALRGGNIGLCFVTVHCRVESCNGKFSGVRNQEIAYAKAQGEAAFYQAMQQKGLLRRVQDLAGLETHLAEWDQDPDHTPIGYVLTMEGADPIVSPEQVSQWWDQGLRSISLVHYGISTYAHGTQAPGGLLPAAKPLLQAMEQQG
;
A
#
# COMPACT_ATOMS: atom_id res chain seq x y z
N TYR A 1 -5.46 9.36 -3.80
CA TYR A 1 -6.41 8.30 -4.10
C TYR A 1 -7.82 8.85 -4.23
N ASN A 2 -8.15 9.43 -5.34
CA ASN A 2 -9.49 9.93 -5.63
C ASN A 2 -10.04 9.22 -6.88
N ARG A 3 -9.93 7.86 -6.88
CA ARG A 3 -10.34 7.04 -8.00
C ARG A 3 -11.20 5.89 -7.51
N ASP A 4 -12.36 5.75 -8.11
CA ASP A 4 -13.23 4.61 -7.85
C ASP A 4 -12.76 3.39 -8.66
N LEU A 5 -11.92 2.56 -8.06
CA LEU A 5 -11.34 1.37 -8.70
C LEU A 5 -12.38 0.29 -9.04
N SER A 6 -13.61 0.39 -8.54
CA SER A 6 -14.70 -0.53 -8.91
C SER A 6 -15.25 -0.30 -10.32
N ARG A 7 -14.93 0.85 -10.92
CA ARG A 7 -15.37 1.23 -12.27
C ARG A 7 -14.41 0.74 -13.36
N PRO A 8 -14.90 0.58 -14.61
CA PRO A 8 -14.03 0.31 -15.76
C PRO A 8 -12.96 1.39 -15.93
N ILE A 9 -11.75 1.01 -16.37
CA ILE A 9 -10.62 1.94 -16.59
C ILE A 9 -11.02 3.12 -17.51
N ALA A 10 -11.79 2.86 -18.57
CA ALA A 10 -12.22 3.89 -19.50
C ALA A 10 -13.07 4.99 -18.81
N ASP A 11 -13.91 4.61 -17.84
CA ASP A 11 -14.74 5.54 -17.09
C ASP A 11 -13.92 6.35 -16.09
N ILE A 12 -12.96 5.71 -15.43
CA ILE A 12 -12.02 6.38 -14.53
C ILE A 12 -11.22 7.42 -15.32
N ARG A 13 -10.66 7.06 -16.46
CA ARG A 13 -9.88 7.97 -17.32
C ARG A 13 -10.70 9.13 -17.88
N ARG A 14 -11.98 8.92 -18.20
CA ARG A 14 -12.87 10.03 -18.58
C ARG A 14 -13.05 11.04 -17.45
N SER A 15 -13.21 10.58 -16.22
CA SER A 15 -13.31 11.46 -15.05
C SER A 15 -11.99 12.17 -14.75
N GLU A 16 -10.85 11.54 -15.03
CA GLU A 16 -9.51 12.12 -14.85
C GLU A 16 -9.20 13.24 -15.84
N SER A 17 -9.70 13.14 -17.08
CA SER A 17 -9.48 14.19 -18.08
C SER A 17 -10.08 15.53 -17.67
N ALA A 18 -11.08 15.51 -16.78
CA ALA A 18 -11.67 16.69 -16.18
C ALA A 18 -10.91 17.22 -14.95
N MET A 19 -9.92 16.45 -14.43
CA MET A 19 -9.13 16.87 -13.28
C MET A 19 -7.95 17.74 -13.75
N GLN A 20 -7.75 18.88 -13.10
CA GLN A 20 -6.68 19.83 -13.45
C GLN A 20 -5.27 19.37 -13.05
N ASP A 21 -5.13 18.33 -12.22
CA ASP A 21 -3.83 17.85 -11.73
C ASP A 21 -3.16 16.87 -12.69
N LYS A 22 -2.48 17.41 -13.69
CA LYS A 22 -1.72 16.65 -14.69
C LYS A 22 -0.53 15.85 -14.12
N ARG A 23 -0.16 16.04 -12.84
CA ARG A 23 1.00 15.36 -12.22
C ARG A 23 0.71 13.93 -11.81
N ARG A 24 -0.56 13.54 -11.74
CA ARG A 24 -0.97 12.22 -11.24
C ARG A 24 -0.89 11.09 -12.26
N GLY A 25 -0.59 11.39 -13.53
CA GLY A 25 -0.64 10.39 -14.60
C GLY A 25 -2.03 9.80 -14.81
N SER A 26 -2.19 8.98 -15.83
CA SER A 26 -3.44 8.28 -16.11
C SER A 26 -3.58 7.03 -15.25
N ASN A 27 -4.80 6.72 -14.83
CA ASN A 27 -5.07 5.46 -14.13
C ASN A 27 -4.78 4.25 -15.03
N THR A 28 -4.11 3.25 -14.48
CA THR A 28 -3.73 2.01 -15.17
C THR A 28 -4.37 0.76 -14.58
N VAL A 29 -5.03 0.87 -13.43
CA VAL A 29 -5.60 -0.25 -12.67
C VAL A 29 -7.06 0.00 -12.34
N SER A 30 -7.90 -1.03 -12.49
CA SER A 30 -9.23 -1.11 -11.90
C SER A 30 -9.58 -2.56 -11.57
N LEU A 31 -10.50 -2.80 -10.67
CA LEU A 31 -10.90 -4.16 -10.29
C LEU A 31 -11.47 -4.95 -11.49
N PRO A 32 -12.34 -4.37 -12.35
CA PRO A 32 -12.77 -5.06 -13.58
C PRO A 32 -11.62 -5.40 -14.52
N ALA A 33 -10.60 -4.54 -14.63
CA ALA A 33 -9.46 -4.80 -15.49
C ALA A 33 -8.52 -5.87 -14.92
N LEU A 34 -8.31 -5.90 -13.60
CA LEU A 34 -7.58 -6.98 -12.94
C LEU A 34 -8.27 -8.33 -13.19
N ARG A 35 -9.57 -8.40 -12.99
CA ARG A 35 -10.37 -9.61 -13.25
C ARG A 35 -10.29 -10.02 -14.72
N GLY A 36 -10.48 -9.09 -15.66
CA GLY A 36 -10.35 -9.35 -17.09
C GLY A 36 -8.95 -9.81 -17.51
N GLY A 37 -7.92 -9.46 -16.75
CA GLY A 37 -6.54 -9.94 -16.91
C GLY A 37 -6.24 -11.24 -16.15
N ASN A 38 -7.23 -11.86 -15.53
CA ASN A 38 -7.10 -13.04 -14.65
C ASN A 38 -6.11 -12.83 -13.48
N ILE A 39 -6.11 -11.61 -12.91
CA ILE A 39 -5.27 -11.28 -11.75
C ILE A 39 -6.12 -11.47 -10.49
N GLY A 40 -5.99 -12.63 -9.85
CA GLY A 40 -6.73 -13.01 -8.65
C GLY A 40 -6.14 -12.50 -7.35
N LEU A 41 -4.84 -12.18 -7.33
CA LEU A 41 -4.13 -11.71 -6.14
C LEU A 41 -3.16 -10.58 -6.50
N CYS A 42 -3.08 -9.56 -5.66
CA CYS A 42 -2.10 -8.49 -5.84
C CYS A 42 -1.56 -7.96 -4.49
N PHE A 43 -0.37 -7.40 -4.53
CA PHE A 43 0.12 -6.56 -3.44
C PHE A 43 -0.50 -5.18 -3.55
N VAL A 44 -1.12 -4.72 -2.48
CA VAL A 44 -1.65 -3.36 -2.38
C VAL A 44 -0.82 -2.56 -1.39
N THR A 45 -0.58 -1.31 -1.69
CA THR A 45 0.40 -0.52 -0.97
C THR A 45 -0.27 0.67 -0.28
N VAL A 46 0.03 0.86 1.01
CA VAL A 46 -0.10 2.16 1.67
C VAL A 46 1.19 2.93 1.47
N HIS A 47 1.09 4.20 1.10
CA HIS A 47 2.25 5.03 0.81
C HIS A 47 2.07 6.44 1.34
N CYS A 48 2.92 6.81 2.27
CA CYS A 48 3.07 8.20 2.65
C CYS A 48 4.50 8.44 3.14
N ARG A 49 5.14 9.45 2.61
CA ARG A 49 6.51 9.83 2.99
C ARG A 49 6.52 11.18 3.70
N VAL A 50 7.49 11.35 4.57
CA VAL A 50 7.87 12.66 5.11
C VAL A 50 8.70 13.41 4.06
N GLU A 51 8.47 14.70 3.93
CA GLU A 51 9.23 15.55 3.01
C GLU A 51 10.72 15.55 3.38
N SER A 52 11.56 15.23 2.40
CA SER A 52 13.01 15.27 2.63
C SER A 52 13.51 16.71 2.77
N CYS A 53 14.50 16.90 3.63
CA CYS A 53 15.08 18.22 3.93
C CYS A 53 15.66 18.95 2.70
N ASN A 54 15.95 18.25 1.61
CA ASN A 54 16.42 18.83 0.37
C ASN A 54 15.29 19.22 -0.62
N GLY A 55 14.00 19.04 -0.25
CA GLY A 55 12.85 19.43 -1.04
C GLY A 55 12.70 18.74 -2.40
N LYS A 56 13.57 17.76 -2.72
CA LYS A 56 13.57 17.08 -4.03
C LYS A 56 12.34 16.21 -4.27
N PHE A 57 11.77 15.68 -3.20
CA PHE A 57 10.58 14.84 -3.25
C PHE A 57 9.50 15.40 -2.34
N SER A 58 8.32 15.56 -2.86
CA SER A 58 7.17 16.02 -2.06
C SER A 58 6.75 14.97 -1.05
N GLY A 59 6.31 15.42 0.12
CA GLY A 59 5.88 14.56 1.21
C GLY A 59 4.99 15.33 2.18
N VAL A 60 4.73 14.74 3.34
CA VAL A 60 4.07 15.39 4.47
C VAL A 60 5.09 15.92 5.46
N ARG A 61 4.66 16.75 6.41
CA ARG A 61 5.56 17.48 7.28
C ARG A 61 6.22 16.63 8.39
N ASN A 62 5.54 15.58 8.83
CA ASN A 62 6.02 14.70 9.91
C ASN A 62 5.43 13.29 9.78
N GLN A 63 5.92 12.37 10.62
CA GLN A 63 5.50 10.98 10.63
C GLN A 63 4.06 10.78 11.10
N GLU A 64 3.56 11.60 12.01
CA GLU A 64 2.18 11.51 12.50
C GLU A 64 1.18 11.80 11.37
N ILE A 65 1.48 12.77 10.50
CA ILE A 65 0.67 13.03 9.31
C ILE A 65 0.81 11.88 8.31
N ALA A 66 2.02 11.32 8.15
CA ALA A 66 2.24 10.16 7.31
C ALA A 66 1.42 8.95 7.80
N TYR A 67 1.43 8.69 9.11
CA TYR A 67 0.62 7.66 9.75
C TYR A 67 -0.87 7.86 9.48
N ALA A 68 -1.41 9.05 9.73
CA ALA A 68 -2.83 9.34 9.53
C ALA A 68 -3.27 9.11 8.07
N LYS A 69 -2.44 9.50 7.09
CA LYS A 69 -2.72 9.26 5.68
C LYS A 69 -2.66 7.78 5.33
N ALA A 70 -1.66 7.04 5.78
CA ALA A 70 -1.53 5.61 5.53
C ALA A 70 -2.68 4.82 6.18
N GLN A 71 -3.14 5.22 7.37
CA GLN A 71 -4.34 4.64 8.00
C GLN A 71 -5.59 4.88 7.15
N GLY A 72 -5.75 6.07 6.56
CA GLY A 72 -6.84 6.35 5.62
C GLY A 72 -6.79 5.47 4.37
N GLU A 73 -5.60 5.17 3.84
CA GLU A 73 -5.41 4.26 2.72
C GLU A 73 -5.74 2.81 3.12
N ALA A 74 -5.30 2.34 4.29
CA ALA A 74 -5.65 1.03 4.81
C ALA A 74 -7.17 0.88 5.02
N ALA A 75 -7.83 1.91 5.53
CA ALA A 75 -9.27 1.95 5.69
C ALA A 75 -10.03 1.86 4.35
N PHE A 76 -9.46 2.40 3.26
CA PHE A 76 -10.02 2.21 1.92
C PHE A 76 -10.07 0.73 1.52
N TYR A 77 -9.00 -0.03 1.71
CA TYR A 77 -8.97 -1.46 1.40
C TYR A 77 -9.96 -2.25 2.27
N GLN A 78 -10.07 -1.89 3.55
CA GLN A 78 -11.09 -2.49 4.45
C GLN A 78 -12.51 -2.22 3.95
N ALA A 79 -12.81 -1.01 3.48
CA ALA A 79 -14.11 -0.68 2.91
C ALA A 79 -14.41 -1.48 1.63
N MET A 80 -13.40 -1.72 0.78
CA MET A 80 -13.54 -2.56 -0.41
C MET A 80 -13.76 -4.04 -0.02
N GLN A 81 -13.14 -4.52 1.05
CA GLN A 81 -13.38 -5.85 1.59
C GLN A 81 -14.82 -6.00 2.13
N GLN A 82 -15.32 -5.00 2.87
CA GLN A 82 -16.69 -5.01 3.36
C GLN A 82 -17.74 -5.03 2.24
N LYS A 83 -17.39 -4.49 1.06
CA LYS A 83 -18.23 -4.56 -0.15
C LYS A 83 -18.09 -5.88 -0.91
N GLY A 84 -17.27 -6.83 -0.44
CA GLY A 84 -17.00 -8.09 -1.14
C GLY A 84 -16.19 -7.95 -2.43
N LEU A 85 -15.55 -6.80 -2.66
CA LEU A 85 -14.75 -6.55 -3.87
C LEU A 85 -13.31 -7.04 -3.71
N LEU A 86 -12.77 -6.96 -2.50
CA LEU A 86 -11.43 -7.40 -2.15
C LEU A 86 -11.48 -8.41 -1.00
N ARG A 87 -10.44 -9.24 -0.90
CA ARG A 87 -10.21 -10.17 0.22
C ARG A 87 -8.79 -10.03 0.69
N ARG A 88 -8.59 -9.73 1.99
CA ARG A 88 -7.26 -9.67 2.57
C ARG A 88 -6.70 -11.06 2.80
N VAL A 89 -5.47 -11.30 2.34
CA VAL A 89 -4.67 -12.51 2.54
C VAL A 89 -3.54 -12.17 3.50
N GLN A 90 -3.45 -12.88 4.63
CA GLN A 90 -2.51 -12.55 5.71
C GLN A 90 -1.56 -13.70 6.05
N ASP A 91 -1.88 -14.92 5.64
CA ASP A 91 -1.13 -16.14 5.94
C ASP A 91 -1.27 -17.17 4.82
N LEU A 92 -0.52 -18.27 4.94
CA LEU A 92 -0.51 -19.34 3.96
C LEU A 92 -1.89 -20.00 3.78
N ALA A 93 -2.59 -20.28 4.87
CA ALA A 93 -3.90 -20.93 4.81
C ALA A 93 -4.93 -20.05 4.08
N GLY A 94 -4.93 -18.73 4.35
CA GLY A 94 -5.73 -17.76 3.63
C GLY A 94 -5.38 -17.66 2.15
N LEU A 95 -4.09 -17.77 1.82
CA LEU A 95 -3.63 -17.80 0.43
C LEU A 95 -4.11 -19.05 -0.31
N GLU A 96 -3.91 -20.22 0.26
CA GLU A 96 -4.33 -21.50 -0.34
C GLU A 96 -5.85 -21.54 -0.55
N THR A 97 -6.63 -21.13 0.45
CA THR A 97 -8.09 -21.01 0.33
C THR A 97 -8.49 -20.06 -0.79
N HIS A 98 -7.85 -18.89 -0.83
CA HIS A 98 -8.15 -17.89 -1.86
C HIS A 98 -7.86 -18.40 -3.27
N LEU A 99 -6.70 -19.04 -3.48
CA LEU A 99 -6.31 -19.58 -4.78
C LEU A 99 -7.26 -20.70 -5.23
N ALA A 100 -7.63 -21.61 -4.32
CA ALA A 100 -8.57 -22.69 -4.63
C ALA A 100 -9.97 -22.16 -5.04
N GLU A 101 -10.47 -21.12 -4.37
CA GLU A 101 -11.73 -20.49 -4.75
C GLU A 101 -11.64 -19.72 -6.06
N TRP A 102 -10.53 -19.02 -6.28
CA TRP A 102 -10.28 -18.31 -7.54
C TRP A 102 -10.24 -19.24 -8.75
N ASP A 103 -9.58 -20.40 -8.61
CA ASP A 103 -9.51 -21.42 -9.68
C ASP A 103 -10.88 -22.00 -10.02
N GLN A 104 -11.80 -22.04 -9.06
CA GLN A 104 -13.16 -22.56 -9.26
C GLN A 104 -14.10 -21.50 -9.85
N ASP A 105 -14.03 -20.27 -9.38
CA ASP A 105 -14.95 -19.19 -9.77
C ASP A 105 -14.24 -17.83 -9.79
N PRO A 106 -13.41 -17.55 -10.83
CA PRO A 106 -12.70 -16.28 -10.94
C PRO A 106 -13.63 -15.09 -11.17
N ASP A 107 -14.86 -15.31 -11.63
CA ASP A 107 -15.80 -14.23 -11.91
C ASP A 107 -16.45 -13.66 -10.65
N HIS A 108 -16.64 -14.45 -9.61
CA HIS A 108 -17.34 -14.02 -8.39
C HIS A 108 -16.42 -13.97 -7.16
N THR A 109 -15.31 -14.71 -7.15
CA THR A 109 -14.34 -14.65 -6.04
C THR A 109 -13.76 -13.23 -5.91
N PRO A 110 -13.77 -12.58 -4.73
CA PRO A 110 -13.14 -11.29 -4.52
C PRO A 110 -11.66 -11.32 -4.93
N ILE A 111 -11.13 -10.23 -5.46
CA ILE A 111 -9.69 -10.15 -5.75
C ILE A 111 -8.92 -10.14 -4.42
N GLY A 112 -7.97 -11.07 -4.28
CA GLY A 112 -7.10 -11.16 -3.11
C GLY A 112 -6.11 -10.00 -3.03
N TYR A 113 -5.78 -9.59 -1.80
CA TYR A 113 -4.69 -8.65 -1.62
C TYR A 113 -3.84 -8.96 -0.38
N VAL A 114 -2.53 -8.73 -0.52
CA VAL A 114 -1.58 -8.66 0.59
C VAL A 114 -1.26 -7.18 0.83
N LEU A 115 -1.45 -6.71 2.06
CA LEU A 115 -1.16 -5.32 2.41
C LEU A 115 0.33 -5.10 2.57
N THR A 116 0.86 -4.10 1.88
CA THR A 116 2.26 -3.69 1.95
C THR A 116 2.38 -2.20 2.28
N MET A 117 3.57 -1.77 2.67
CA MET A 117 3.89 -0.36 2.94
C MET A 117 5.12 0.05 2.13
N GLU A 118 4.96 1.05 1.28
CA GLU A 118 6.04 1.61 0.48
C GLU A 118 6.62 2.86 1.13
N GLY A 119 7.73 2.68 1.84
CA GLY A 119 8.32 3.67 2.74
C GLY A 119 7.74 3.59 4.14
N ALA A 120 8.60 3.33 5.14
CA ALA A 120 8.21 3.10 6.53
C ALA A 120 7.91 4.38 7.34
N ASP A 121 7.93 5.55 6.72
CA ASP A 121 7.64 6.82 7.41
C ASP A 121 6.31 6.83 8.19
N PRO A 122 5.24 6.10 7.78
CA PRO A 122 4.02 5.97 8.58
C PRO A 122 4.18 5.22 9.91
N ILE A 123 5.30 4.56 10.17
CA ILE A 123 5.58 3.92 11.46
C ILE A 123 6.31 4.94 12.33
N VAL A 124 5.60 5.57 13.27
CA VAL A 124 6.14 6.65 14.10
C VAL A 124 7.08 6.11 15.17
N SER A 125 6.81 4.89 15.65
CA SER A 125 7.67 4.21 16.61
C SER A 125 7.66 2.70 16.40
N PRO A 126 8.72 1.96 16.82
CA PRO A 126 8.80 0.51 16.67
C PRO A 126 7.63 -0.26 17.29
N GLU A 127 7.03 0.26 18.37
CA GLU A 127 5.89 -0.34 19.07
C GLU A 127 4.64 -0.43 18.18
N GLN A 128 4.55 0.41 17.15
CA GLN A 128 3.44 0.35 16.19
C GLN A 128 3.53 -0.83 15.20
N VAL A 129 4.63 -1.56 15.15
CA VAL A 129 4.79 -2.72 14.24
C VAL A 129 3.70 -3.76 14.51
N SER A 130 3.42 -4.11 15.75
CA SER A 130 2.35 -5.04 16.10
C SER A 130 0.98 -4.54 15.66
N GLN A 131 0.68 -3.26 15.84
CA GLN A 131 -0.58 -2.68 15.39
C GLN A 131 -0.76 -2.79 13.86
N TRP A 132 0.30 -2.51 13.09
CA TRP A 132 0.28 -2.65 11.63
C TRP A 132 0.16 -4.11 11.20
N TRP A 133 0.83 -5.02 11.91
CA TRP A 133 0.71 -6.47 11.69
C TRP A 133 -0.74 -6.94 11.88
N ASP A 134 -1.38 -6.54 12.98
CA ASP A 134 -2.77 -6.89 13.29
C ASP A 134 -3.75 -6.33 12.24
N GLN A 135 -3.42 -5.18 11.65
CA GLN A 135 -4.15 -4.62 10.52
C GLN A 135 -3.89 -5.37 9.20
N GLY A 136 -2.97 -6.33 9.18
CA GLY A 136 -2.68 -7.19 8.03
C GLY A 136 -1.49 -6.79 7.19
N LEU A 137 -0.68 -5.82 7.63
CA LEU A 137 0.56 -5.48 6.94
C LEU A 137 1.53 -6.68 6.97
N ARG A 138 2.10 -7.05 5.81
CA ARG A 138 3.00 -8.21 5.67
C ARG A 138 4.31 -7.89 4.99
N SER A 139 4.44 -6.73 4.37
CA SER A 139 5.68 -6.32 3.73
C SER A 139 5.89 -4.83 3.87
N ILE A 140 7.11 -4.42 4.15
CA ILE A 140 7.49 -3.02 4.30
C ILE A 140 8.80 -2.79 3.54
N SER A 141 8.85 -1.77 2.70
CA SER A 141 10.12 -1.18 2.30
C SER A 141 10.44 0.00 3.21
N LEU A 142 11.67 0.10 3.72
CA LEU A 142 12.06 1.20 4.62
C LEU A 142 11.98 2.56 3.93
N VAL A 143 12.25 2.57 2.63
CA VAL A 143 12.31 3.79 1.82
C VAL A 143 12.08 3.43 0.35
N HIS A 144 11.62 4.38 -0.44
CA HIS A 144 11.53 4.25 -1.91
C HIS A 144 12.54 5.18 -2.59
N TYR A 145 12.21 6.44 -2.81
CA TYR A 145 13.12 7.46 -3.37
C TYR A 145 13.58 8.45 -2.30
N GLY A 146 14.83 8.91 -2.43
CA GLY A 146 15.38 9.93 -1.54
C GLY A 146 15.70 9.40 -0.15
N ILE A 147 15.60 10.25 0.86
CA ILE A 147 15.88 9.91 2.26
C ILE A 147 14.55 9.84 3.01
N SER A 148 14.35 8.75 3.76
CA SER A 148 13.25 8.59 4.72
C SER A 148 13.77 8.75 6.15
N THR A 149 12.89 8.57 7.13
CA THR A 149 13.27 8.50 8.55
C THR A 149 14.23 7.33 8.85
N TYR A 150 14.18 6.26 8.06
CA TYR A 150 14.83 4.99 8.36
C TYR A 150 16.01 4.65 7.44
N ALA A 151 16.03 5.14 6.22
CA ALA A 151 17.06 4.77 5.26
C ALA A 151 17.21 5.78 4.12
N HIS A 152 18.33 5.65 3.42
CA HIS A 152 18.56 6.26 2.12
C HIS A 152 18.07 5.31 1.02
N GLY A 153 17.28 5.83 0.09
CA GLY A 153 16.72 5.07 -1.03
C GLY A 153 17.27 5.49 -2.38
N THR A 154 16.52 5.17 -3.42
CA THR A 154 16.90 5.51 -4.81
C THR A 154 17.19 7.01 -4.96
N GLN A 155 18.31 7.35 -5.60
CA GLN A 155 18.83 8.70 -5.81
C GLN A 155 19.32 9.41 -4.53
N ALA A 156 19.56 8.68 -3.45
CA ALA A 156 20.20 9.20 -2.23
C ALA A 156 21.31 8.25 -1.79
N PRO A 157 22.59 8.65 -1.87
CA PRO A 157 23.69 7.80 -1.40
C PRO A 157 23.62 7.65 0.12
N GLY A 158 23.84 6.43 0.61
CA GLY A 158 23.79 6.09 2.02
C GLY A 158 23.18 4.73 2.28
N GLY A 159 22.98 4.41 3.54
CA GLY A 159 22.43 3.14 4.02
C GLY A 159 21.33 3.37 5.02
N LEU A 160 21.27 2.50 6.03
CA LEU A 160 20.32 2.62 7.14
C LEU A 160 20.65 3.82 8.02
N LEU A 161 19.62 4.47 8.52
CA LEU A 161 19.68 5.53 9.52
C LEU A 161 19.51 4.95 10.94
N PRO A 162 19.91 5.67 11.99
CA PRO A 162 19.87 5.13 13.37
C PRO A 162 18.50 4.59 13.81
N ALA A 163 17.41 5.21 13.35
CA ALA A 163 16.04 4.79 13.66
C ALA A 163 15.65 3.44 13.01
N ALA A 164 16.37 2.96 12.00
CA ALA A 164 16.05 1.70 11.33
C ALA A 164 16.28 0.48 12.22
N LYS A 165 17.35 0.49 13.04
CA LYS A 165 17.72 -0.68 13.85
C LYS A 165 16.59 -1.11 14.82
N PRO A 166 16.04 -0.23 15.68
CA PRO A 166 14.95 -0.63 16.55
C PRO A 166 13.68 -1.02 15.79
N LEU A 167 13.39 -0.40 14.66
CA LEU A 167 12.27 -0.80 13.82
C LEU A 167 12.45 -2.23 13.28
N LEU A 168 13.62 -2.55 12.72
CA LEU A 168 13.92 -3.89 12.20
C LEU A 168 13.87 -4.96 13.30
N GLN A 169 14.34 -4.64 14.51
CA GLN A 169 14.25 -5.54 15.67
C GLN A 169 12.79 -5.81 16.05
N ALA A 170 11.93 -4.80 16.04
CA ALA A 170 10.50 -4.98 16.31
C ALA A 170 9.82 -5.82 15.22
N MET A 171 10.22 -5.65 13.96
CA MET A 171 9.72 -6.48 12.85
C MET A 171 10.17 -7.94 12.99
N GLU A 172 11.43 -8.20 13.35
CA GLU A 172 11.97 -9.54 13.58
C GLU A 172 11.24 -10.26 14.74
N GLN A 173 10.89 -9.55 15.80
CA GLN A 173 10.11 -10.09 16.91
C GLN A 173 8.67 -10.44 16.54
N GLN A 174 8.13 -9.83 15.52
CA GLN A 174 6.77 -10.08 15.05
C GLN A 174 6.66 -11.33 14.15
N GLY A 175 7.75 -11.78 13.54
CA GLY A 175 7.85 -12.99 12.70
C GLY A 175 8.29 -12.68 11.29
#